data_46617cbb908da1cb7eb0307ac0cc6f83
#
_entry.id   46617cbb908da1cb7eb0307ac0cc6f83
#
_cell.length_a   1.000
_cell.length_b   1.000
_cell.length_c   1.000
_cell.angle_alpha   90.00
_cell.angle_beta   90.00
_cell.angle_gamma   90.00
#
_symmetry.space_group_name_H-M   'P 1'
#
loop_
_entity.id
_entity.type
_entity.pdbx_description
1 polymer ?
#
loop_
_entity_poly.entity_id
_entity_poly.type
_entity_poly.pdbx_seq_one_letter_code
_entity_poly.pdbx_strand_id
1 'polypeptide(L)'
;MQLIAESYAMMKELLGMSHEEISKTFKEWNAGELESYLIEITGDIFTKLDENNEPLVEKILDTAGQKGTGKWTSINALELGIPLTIITESVFARFISSIKEERVKASKVLSGPKSNFDGNREEFLEKIRQALYMSKICSYAQGFAQMRKASNENEWNLKLGDLAMIWREGCIIRAQFLQKIKDAYDNNSGLQNLLLDLSLIH
;
A
#
# COMPACT_ATOMS: atom_id res chain seq x y z
N MET A 1 1.31 -2.77 1.49
CA MET A 1 0.62 -3.70 2.44
C MET A 1 -0.43 -2.96 3.28
N GLN A 2 -0.10 -1.86 3.97
CA GLN A 2 -1.09 -1.11 4.77
C GLN A 2 -2.30 -0.66 3.95
N LEU A 3 -2.09 -0.04 2.80
CA LEU A 3 -3.16 0.37 1.89
C LEU A 3 -4.09 -0.78 1.47
N ILE A 4 -3.51 -1.97 1.22
CA ILE A 4 -4.29 -3.18 0.88
C ILE A 4 -5.13 -3.63 2.09
N ALA A 5 -4.55 -3.60 3.29
CA ALA A 5 -5.26 -3.95 4.52
C ALA A 5 -6.44 -2.99 4.80
N GLU A 6 -6.26 -1.70 4.58
CA GLU A 6 -7.33 -0.70 4.70
C GLU A 6 -8.43 -0.89 3.65
N SER A 7 -8.04 -1.17 2.39
CA SER A 7 -9.01 -1.52 1.34
C SER A 7 -9.81 -2.77 1.70
N TYR A 8 -9.14 -3.81 2.22
CA TYR A 8 -9.78 -5.01 2.73
C TYR A 8 -10.76 -4.71 3.86
N ALA A 9 -10.34 -3.91 4.85
CA ALA A 9 -11.21 -3.54 5.97
C ALA A 9 -12.48 -2.82 5.49
N MET A 10 -12.37 -1.87 4.56
CA MET A 10 -13.53 -1.20 3.97
C MET A 10 -14.44 -2.16 3.21
N MET A 11 -13.90 -3.07 2.41
CA MET A 11 -14.70 -4.07 1.70
C MET A 11 -15.42 -5.02 2.67
N LYS A 12 -14.74 -5.49 3.70
CA LYS A 12 -15.30 -6.42 4.68
C LYS A 12 -16.30 -5.74 5.62
N GLU A 13 -15.87 -4.66 6.29
CA GLU A 13 -16.61 -4.07 7.41
C GLU A 13 -17.73 -3.11 6.96
N LEU A 14 -17.52 -2.37 5.87
CA LEU A 14 -18.54 -1.44 5.37
C LEU A 14 -19.43 -2.07 4.30
N LEU A 15 -18.82 -2.79 3.32
CA LEU A 15 -19.59 -3.38 2.23
C LEU A 15 -20.08 -4.79 2.51
N GLY A 16 -19.66 -5.42 3.61
CA GLY A 16 -20.06 -6.77 3.99
C GLY A 16 -19.67 -7.83 2.95
N MET A 17 -18.55 -7.63 2.24
CA MET A 17 -18.12 -8.56 1.19
C MET A 17 -17.59 -9.87 1.78
N SER A 18 -17.96 -10.98 1.14
CA SER A 18 -17.37 -12.29 1.43
C SER A 18 -15.91 -12.37 0.98
N HIS A 19 -15.15 -13.32 1.51
CA HIS A 19 -13.76 -13.56 1.09
C HIS A 19 -13.67 -13.91 -0.40
N GLU A 20 -14.64 -14.63 -0.94
CA GLU A 20 -14.71 -14.96 -2.37
C GLU A 20 -14.90 -13.70 -3.23
N GLU A 21 -15.82 -12.81 -2.85
CA GLU A 21 -16.03 -11.53 -3.53
C GLU A 21 -14.76 -10.65 -3.46
N ILE A 22 -14.10 -10.59 -2.28
CA ILE A 22 -12.86 -9.84 -2.09
C ILE A 22 -11.73 -10.41 -2.95
N SER A 23 -11.57 -11.75 -2.97
CA SER A 23 -10.60 -12.41 -3.84
C SER A 23 -10.82 -12.05 -5.31
N LYS A 24 -12.06 -12.17 -5.78
CA LYS A 24 -12.42 -11.82 -7.16
C LYS A 24 -12.09 -10.36 -7.47
N THR A 25 -12.44 -9.46 -6.59
CA THR A 25 -12.15 -8.02 -6.72
C THR A 25 -10.64 -7.75 -6.86
N PHE A 26 -9.81 -8.32 -5.99
CA PHE A 26 -8.35 -8.13 -6.09
C PHE A 26 -7.78 -8.76 -7.37
N LYS A 27 -8.31 -9.89 -7.84
CA LYS A 27 -7.90 -10.50 -9.11
C LYS A 27 -8.29 -9.63 -10.31
N GLU A 28 -9.47 -9.03 -10.30
CA GLU A 28 -9.90 -8.06 -11.31
C GLU A 28 -9.01 -6.81 -11.30
N TRP A 29 -8.70 -6.28 -10.13
CA TRP A 29 -7.80 -5.14 -9.99
C TRP A 29 -6.37 -5.45 -10.44
N ASN A 30 -5.91 -6.69 -10.23
CA ASN A 30 -4.61 -7.13 -10.71
C ASN A 30 -4.51 -7.27 -12.24
N ALA A 31 -5.62 -7.39 -12.94
CA ALA A 31 -5.65 -7.39 -14.39
C ALA A 31 -5.55 -5.96 -15.00
N GLY A 32 -5.53 -4.91 -14.16
CA GLY A 32 -5.49 -3.51 -14.56
C GLY A 32 -4.30 -2.75 -13.97
N GLU A 33 -4.49 -1.46 -13.74
CA GLU A 33 -3.45 -0.51 -13.28
C GLU A 33 -2.91 -0.78 -11.86
N LEU A 34 -3.62 -1.56 -11.07
CA LEU A 34 -3.17 -2.00 -9.75
C LEU A 34 -2.27 -3.24 -9.81
N GLU A 35 -2.02 -3.79 -11.01
CA GLU A 35 -1.17 -4.97 -11.18
C GLU A 35 0.09 -4.84 -10.31
N SER A 36 0.29 -5.85 -9.47
CA SER A 36 1.48 -5.98 -8.64
C SER A 36 1.50 -7.34 -7.92
N TYR A 37 2.70 -7.79 -7.56
CA TYR A 37 2.85 -9.00 -6.76
C TYR A 37 1.98 -9.02 -5.49
N LEU A 38 1.89 -7.89 -4.78
CA LEU A 38 1.09 -7.81 -3.55
C LEU A 38 -0.41 -7.91 -3.81
N ILE A 39 -0.92 -7.33 -4.88
CA ILE A 39 -2.35 -7.45 -5.26
C ILE A 39 -2.65 -8.88 -5.71
N GLU A 40 -1.75 -9.49 -6.52
CA GLU A 40 -1.84 -10.88 -6.96
C GLU A 40 -1.99 -11.84 -5.78
N ILE A 41 -1.01 -11.84 -4.87
CA ILE A 41 -1.05 -12.74 -3.71
C ILE A 41 -2.20 -12.43 -2.74
N THR A 42 -2.66 -11.19 -2.67
CA THR A 42 -3.83 -10.84 -1.86
C THR A 42 -5.08 -11.54 -2.40
N GLY A 43 -5.29 -11.52 -3.71
CA GLY A 43 -6.37 -12.29 -4.34
C GLY A 43 -6.32 -13.78 -4.01
N ASP A 44 -5.12 -14.36 -3.97
CA ASP A 44 -4.94 -15.78 -3.67
C ASP A 44 -5.11 -16.11 -2.18
N ILE A 45 -4.70 -15.23 -1.28
CA ILE A 45 -4.85 -15.42 0.18
C ILE A 45 -6.32 -15.67 0.54
N PHE A 46 -7.23 -14.92 -0.03
CA PHE A 46 -8.66 -15.02 0.28
C PHE A 46 -9.34 -16.28 -0.28
N THR A 47 -8.65 -17.05 -1.13
CA THR A 47 -9.14 -18.37 -1.59
C THR A 47 -8.67 -19.54 -0.74
N LYS A 48 -7.75 -19.30 0.21
CA LYS A 48 -7.20 -20.38 1.04
C LYS A 48 -8.14 -20.69 2.19
N LEU A 49 -8.47 -21.98 2.30
CA LEU A 49 -9.31 -22.52 3.35
C LEU A 49 -8.48 -23.39 4.30
N ASP A 50 -8.93 -23.50 5.53
CA ASP A 50 -8.39 -24.42 6.53
C ASP A 50 -8.98 -25.84 6.38
N GLU A 51 -8.65 -26.72 7.31
CA GLU A 51 -9.14 -28.13 7.36
C GLU A 51 -10.68 -28.23 7.49
N ASN A 52 -11.34 -27.19 7.99
CA ASN A 52 -12.78 -27.13 8.19
C ASN A 52 -13.50 -26.39 7.06
N ASN A 53 -12.82 -26.08 5.94
CA ASN A 53 -13.32 -25.23 4.85
C ASN A 53 -13.68 -23.79 5.28
N GLU A 54 -13.01 -23.26 6.32
CA GLU A 54 -13.13 -21.86 6.72
C GLU A 54 -11.98 -21.02 6.16
N PRO A 55 -12.18 -19.72 5.90
CA PRO A 55 -11.11 -18.86 5.37
C PRO A 55 -9.88 -18.85 6.29
N LEU A 56 -8.74 -19.33 5.77
CA LEU A 56 -7.51 -19.45 6.57
C LEU A 56 -7.02 -18.10 7.09
N VAL A 57 -7.27 -17.02 6.37
CA VAL A 57 -6.88 -15.66 6.77
C VAL A 57 -7.47 -15.26 8.12
N GLU A 58 -8.65 -15.75 8.48
CA GLU A 58 -9.31 -15.48 9.77
C GLU A 58 -8.65 -16.22 10.95
N LYS A 59 -7.83 -17.23 10.67
CA LYS A 59 -7.11 -18.00 11.70
C LYS A 59 -5.70 -17.47 11.95
N ILE A 60 -5.21 -16.55 11.12
CA ILE A 60 -3.88 -15.97 11.26
C ILE A 60 -3.89 -14.97 12.41
N LEU A 61 -2.85 -15.03 13.25
CA LEU A 61 -2.72 -14.13 14.38
C LEU A 61 -2.73 -12.66 13.91
N ASP A 62 -3.69 -11.89 14.42
CA ASP A 62 -3.82 -10.45 14.15
C ASP A 62 -2.74 -9.66 14.90
N THR A 63 -1.50 -9.79 14.42
CA THR A 63 -0.36 -8.98 14.86
C THR A 63 0.70 -8.97 13.79
N ALA A 64 1.30 -7.81 13.53
CA ALA A 64 2.37 -7.66 12.56
C ALA A 64 3.51 -6.82 13.13
N GLY A 65 4.72 -7.37 13.08
CA GLY A 65 5.94 -6.66 13.43
C GLY A 65 6.60 -5.97 12.23
N GLN A 66 7.76 -5.42 12.42
CA GLN A 66 8.60 -4.80 11.40
C GLN A 66 10.03 -5.31 11.47
N LYS A 67 10.76 -5.22 10.34
CA LYS A 67 12.19 -5.58 10.23
C LYS A 67 13.13 -4.36 10.33
N GLY A 68 12.61 -3.15 10.49
CA GLY A 68 13.38 -1.93 10.71
C GLY A 68 13.56 -1.02 9.49
N THR A 69 13.41 -1.51 8.25
CA THR A 69 13.61 -0.68 7.04
C THR A 69 12.65 0.50 6.96
N GLY A 70 11.37 0.31 7.28
CA GLY A 70 10.39 1.39 7.35
C GLY A 70 10.74 2.43 8.39
N LYS A 71 11.20 2.01 9.59
CA LYS A 71 11.69 2.90 10.64
C LYS A 71 12.88 3.73 10.15
N TRP A 72 13.87 3.10 9.51
CA TRP A 72 15.02 3.82 8.95
C TRP A 72 14.62 4.84 7.89
N THR A 73 13.72 4.46 7.00
CA THR A 73 13.18 5.36 5.97
C THR A 73 12.54 6.59 6.60
N SER A 74 11.73 6.40 7.67
CA SER A 74 11.08 7.50 8.37
C SER A 74 12.06 8.41 9.12
N ILE A 75 13.07 7.85 9.80
CA ILE A 75 14.12 8.62 10.47
C ILE A 75 14.89 9.47 9.45
N ASN A 76 15.35 8.84 8.37
CA ASN A 76 16.08 9.55 7.33
C ASN A 76 15.24 10.65 6.64
N ALA A 77 13.94 10.43 6.47
CA ALA A 77 13.04 11.46 5.96
C ALA A 77 12.97 12.70 6.86
N LEU A 78 12.95 12.49 8.19
CA LEU A 78 13.00 13.59 9.17
C LEU A 78 14.34 14.33 9.11
N GLU A 79 15.46 13.62 9.00
CA GLU A 79 16.79 14.20 8.85
C GLU A 79 16.93 15.04 7.58
N LEU A 80 16.37 14.56 6.47
CA LEU A 80 16.38 15.24 5.18
C LEU A 80 15.32 16.35 5.04
N GLY A 81 14.40 16.47 5.99
CA GLY A 81 13.28 17.40 5.92
C GLY A 81 12.29 17.07 4.78
N ILE A 82 12.06 15.79 4.48
CA ILE A 82 11.14 15.33 3.43
C ILE A 82 9.83 14.84 4.06
N PRO A 83 8.65 15.32 3.58
CA PRO A 83 7.36 14.85 4.06
C PRO A 83 7.07 13.42 3.55
N LEU A 84 7.23 12.43 4.42
CA LEU A 84 7.04 11.00 4.13
C LEU A 84 5.81 10.45 4.87
N THR A 85 4.69 11.13 4.76
CA THR A 85 3.51 10.92 5.61
C THR A 85 2.90 9.53 5.47
N ILE A 86 2.64 9.06 4.25
CA ILE A 86 1.99 7.76 4.01
C ILE A 86 2.89 6.60 4.45
N ILE A 87 4.18 6.67 4.13
CA ILE A 87 5.14 5.60 4.48
C ILE A 87 5.33 5.56 5.99
N THR A 88 5.48 6.70 6.64
CA THR A 88 5.65 6.80 8.11
C THR A 88 4.39 6.34 8.84
N GLU A 89 3.20 6.71 8.37
CA GLU A 89 1.94 6.23 8.93
C GLU A 89 1.83 4.70 8.85
N SER A 90 2.25 4.11 7.75
CA SER A 90 2.31 2.65 7.61
C SER A 90 3.25 1.99 8.65
N VAL A 91 4.31 2.67 9.07
CA VAL A 91 5.19 2.20 10.16
C VAL A 91 4.47 2.28 11.51
N PHE A 92 3.76 3.36 11.79
CA PHE A 92 2.96 3.50 13.01
C PHE A 92 1.82 2.50 13.08
N ALA A 93 1.12 2.25 11.97
CA ALA A 93 0.12 1.19 11.88
C ALA A 93 0.70 -0.19 12.27
N ARG A 94 1.96 -0.47 11.89
CA ARG A 94 2.68 -1.68 12.31
C ARG A 94 2.96 -1.70 13.81
N PHE A 95 3.30 -0.57 14.41
CA PHE A 95 3.47 -0.49 15.86
C PHE A 95 2.15 -0.76 16.60
N ILE A 96 1.06 -0.16 16.15
CA ILE A 96 -0.28 -0.41 16.69
C ILE A 96 -0.65 -1.90 16.53
N SER A 97 -0.39 -2.49 15.36
CA SER A 97 -0.64 -3.92 15.14
C SER A 97 0.12 -4.81 16.12
N SER A 98 1.35 -4.46 16.47
CA SER A 98 2.20 -5.28 17.34
C SER A 98 1.78 -5.31 18.81
N ILE A 99 1.02 -4.32 19.29
CA ILE A 99 0.53 -4.24 20.68
C ILE A 99 -0.85 -4.88 20.85
N LYS A 100 -1.03 -6.11 20.36
CA LYS A 100 -2.33 -6.78 20.31
C LYS A 100 -3.04 -6.86 21.65
N GLU A 101 -2.33 -7.17 22.73
CA GLU A 101 -2.94 -7.28 24.08
C GLU A 101 -3.57 -5.96 24.51
N GLU A 102 -2.91 -4.83 24.26
CA GLU A 102 -3.42 -3.50 24.56
C GLU A 102 -4.65 -3.18 23.69
N ARG A 103 -4.60 -3.47 22.38
CA ARG A 103 -5.75 -3.31 21.48
C ARG A 103 -6.96 -4.12 21.94
N VAL A 104 -6.76 -5.36 22.36
CA VAL A 104 -7.84 -6.23 22.89
C VAL A 104 -8.41 -5.68 24.21
N LYS A 105 -7.58 -5.10 25.08
CA LYS A 105 -8.07 -4.43 26.30
C LYS A 105 -8.86 -3.17 25.93
N ALA A 106 -8.32 -2.34 25.03
CA ALA A 106 -8.97 -1.11 24.59
C ALA A 106 -10.33 -1.37 23.93
N SER A 107 -10.46 -2.41 23.10
CA SER A 107 -11.72 -2.75 22.41
C SER A 107 -12.87 -3.11 23.35
N LYS A 108 -12.57 -3.47 24.61
CA LYS A 108 -13.61 -3.75 25.65
C LYS A 108 -14.10 -2.49 26.36
N VAL A 109 -13.39 -1.38 26.21
CA VAL A 109 -13.67 -0.12 26.93
C VAL A 109 -14.10 0.98 25.96
N LEU A 110 -13.47 1.04 24.79
CA LEU A 110 -13.74 2.06 23.79
C LEU A 110 -14.84 1.58 22.84
N SER A 111 -15.88 2.38 22.70
CA SER A 111 -16.91 2.16 21.66
C SER A 111 -16.49 2.88 20.38
N GLY A 112 -16.44 2.14 19.27
CA GLY A 112 -16.26 2.71 17.94
C GLY A 112 -17.59 3.12 17.28
N PRO A 113 -17.54 3.84 16.15
CA PRO A 113 -18.72 4.09 15.34
C PRO A 113 -19.31 2.78 14.83
N LYS A 114 -20.64 2.73 14.69
CA LYS A 114 -21.28 1.59 14.01
C LYS A 114 -21.03 1.73 12.50
N SER A 115 -20.49 0.69 11.91
CA SER A 115 -20.31 0.62 10.46
C SER A 115 -21.70 0.40 9.82
N ASN A 116 -22.26 1.45 9.22
CA ASN A 116 -23.48 1.37 8.42
C ASN A 116 -23.17 2.02 7.08
N PHE A 117 -23.32 1.24 6.02
CA PHE A 117 -23.20 1.75 4.65
C PHE A 117 -24.55 1.57 3.94
N ASP A 118 -25.14 2.68 3.52
CA ASP A 118 -26.43 2.76 2.84
C ASP A 118 -26.35 3.27 1.40
N GLY A 119 -25.11 3.43 0.88
CA GLY A 119 -24.82 3.92 -0.47
C GLY A 119 -24.82 2.83 -1.53
N ASN A 120 -24.49 3.22 -2.77
CA ASN A 120 -24.28 2.29 -3.88
C ASN A 120 -22.97 1.52 -3.67
N ARG A 121 -23.07 0.19 -3.50
CA ARG A 121 -21.94 -0.71 -3.22
C ARG A 121 -20.90 -0.71 -4.35
N GLU A 122 -21.35 -0.77 -5.61
CA GLU A 122 -20.45 -0.83 -6.76
C GLU A 122 -19.69 0.49 -6.94
N GLU A 123 -20.38 1.61 -6.80
CA GLU A 123 -19.77 2.94 -6.87
C GLU A 123 -18.73 3.12 -5.75
N PHE A 124 -19.04 2.66 -4.54
CA PHE A 124 -18.11 2.77 -3.41
C PHE A 124 -16.90 1.86 -3.59
N LEU A 125 -17.08 0.65 -4.11
CA LEU A 125 -16.00 -0.26 -4.43
C LEU A 125 -15.03 0.34 -5.48
N GLU A 126 -15.57 1.02 -6.49
CA GLU A 126 -14.76 1.75 -7.46
C GLU A 126 -13.99 2.91 -6.81
N LYS A 127 -14.59 3.63 -5.86
CA LYS A 127 -13.88 4.66 -5.09
C LYS A 127 -12.75 4.09 -4.24
N ILE A 128 -12.92 2.89 -3.66
CA ILE A 128 -11.83 2.19 -2.94
C ILE A 128 -10.68 1.87 -3.92
N ARG A 129 -10.99 1.38 -5.12
CA ARG A 129 -9.98 1.10 -6.14
C ARG A 129 -9.18 2.35 -6.51
N GLN A 130 -9.87 3.44 -6.80
CA GLN A 130 -9.24 4.73 -7.15
C GLN A 130 -8.39 5.28 -6.00
N ALA A 131 -8.89 5.20 -4.76
CA ALA A 131 -8.15 5.63 -3.58
C ALA A 131 -6.89 4.79 -3.36
N LEU A 132 -6.97 3.47 -3.55
CA LEU A 132 -5.82 2.56 -3.48
C LEU A 132 -4.76 2.89 -4.54
N TYR A 133 -5.19 3.15 -5.78
CA TYR A 133 -4.30 3.53 -6.87
C TYR A 133 -3.62 4.87 -6.59
N MET A 134 -4.38 5.89 -6.22
CA MET A 134 -3.84 7.22 -5.88
C MET A 134 -2.84 7.14 -4.71
N SER A 135 -3.18 6.40 -3.67
CA SER A 135 -2.30 6.21 -2.51
C SER A 135 -1.02 5.45 -2.87
N LYS A 136 -1.10 4.49 -3.81
CA LYS A 136 0.07 3.82 -4.39
C LYS A 136 0.99 4.84 -5.06
N ILE A 137 0.47 5.69 -5.94
CA ILE A 137 1.24 6.74 -6.63
C ILE A 137 1.90 7.68 -5.61
N CYS A 138 1.14 8.16 -4.62
CA CYS A 138 1.66 9.04 -3.57
C CYS A 138 2.79 8.38 -2.77
N SER A 139 2.67 7.08 -2.47
CA SER A 139 3.72 6.34 -1.75
C SER A 139 5.02 6.28 -2.54
N TYR A 140 4.95 6.00 -3.84
CA TYR A 140 6.13 6.05 -4.72
C TYR A 140 6.67 7.48 -4.84
N ALA A 141 5.81 8.48 -5.02
CA ALA A 141 6.23 9.88 -5.11
C ALA A 141 7.00 10.33 -3.87
N GLN A 142 6.56 9.96 -2.67
CA GLN A 142 7.26 10.23 -1.42
C GLN A 142 8.63 9.55 -1.37
N GLY A 143 8.72 8.26 -1.69
CA GLY A 143 9.97 7.52 -1.67
C GLY A 143 10.98 8.06 -2.69
N PHE A 144 10.55 8.38 -3.92
CA PHE A 144 11.42 8.96 -4.94
C PHE A 144 11.85 10.39 -4.59
N ALA A 145 11.01 11.20 -3.96
CA ALA A 145 11.38 12.51 -3.47
C ALA A 145 12.49 12.42 -2.39
N GLN A 146 12.38 11.44 -1.48
CA GLN A 146 13.42 11.17 -0.48
C GLN A 146 14.75 10.77 -1.13
N MET A 147 14.73 9.81 -2.06
CA MET A 147 15.94 9.36 -2.76
C MET A 147 16.62 10.50 -3.53
N ARG A 148 15.81 11.35 -4.19
CA ARG A 148 16.33 12.51 -4.89
C ARG A 148 16.98 13.51 -3.94
N LYS A 149 16.35 13.80 -2.81
CA LYS A 149 16.91 14.72 -1.82
C LYS A 149 18.22 14.21 -1.26
N ALA A 150 18.28 12.92 -0.87
CA ALA A 150 19.50 12.27 -0.42
C ALA A 150 20.59 12.29 -1.50
N SER A 151 20.23 12.02 -2.77
CA SER A 151 21.15 12.08 -3.90
C SER A 151 21.78 13.46 -4.08
N ASN A 152 20.98 14.52 -3.93
CA ASN A 152 21.47 15.89 -4.07
C ASN A 152 22.39 16.29 -2.90
N GLU A 153 22.06 15.92 -1.66
CA GLU A 153 22.85 16.25 -0.48
C GLU A 153 24.21 15.52 -0.43
N ASN A 154 24.25 14.31 -0.99
CA ASN A 154 25.46 13.49 -0.98
C ASN A 154 26.16 13.43 -2.34
N GLU A 155 25.73 14.19 -3.33
CA GLU A 155 26.30 14.25 -4.69
C GLU A 155 26.36 12.87 -5.38
N TRP A 156 25.39 11.96 -5.11
CA TRP A 156 25.38 10.59 -5.65
C TRP A 156 24.97 10.52 -7.11
N ASN A 157 24.31 11.54 -7.64
CA ASN A 157 23.84 11.60 -9.01
C ASN A 157 23.01 10.37 -9.43
N LEU A 158 22.08 9.96 -8.58
CA LEU A 158 21.24 8.78 -8.80
C LEU A 158 20.39 8.93 -10.06
N LYS A 159 20.31 7.85 -10.84
CA LYS A 159 19.39 7.70 -11.97
C LYS A 159 18.07 7.11 -11.46
N LEU A 160 17.12 7.96 -11.10
CA LEU A 160 15.90 7.54 -10.42
C LEU A 160 15.04 6.59 -11.26
N GLY A 161 14.96 6.79 -12.58
CA GLY A 161 14.27 5.87 -13.47
C GLY A 161 14.91 4.46 -13.48
N ASP A 162 16.23 4.38 -13.46
CA ASP A 162 16.94 3.10 -13.42
C ASP A 162 16.75 2.41 -12.05
N LEU A 163 16.67 3.17 -10.96
CA LEU A 163 16.37 2.62 -9.64
C LEU A 163 14.97 1.96 -9.60
N ALA A 164 13.98 2.50 -10.29
CA ALA A 164 12.67 1.87 -10.37
C ALA A 164 12.76 0.45 -10.97
N MET A 165 13.65 0.23 -11.92
CA MET A 165 13.82 -1.07 -12.59
C MET A 165 14.45 -2.15 -11.71
N ILE A 166 15.16 -1.78 -10.63
CA ILE A 166 15.73 -2.74 -9.68
C ILE A 166 14.62 -3.57 -9.01
N TRP A 167 13.43 -3.01 -8.83
CA TRP A 167 12.30 -3.67 -8.16
C TRP A 167 11.34 -4.38 -9.11
N ARG A 168 11.65 -4.44 -10.41
CA ARG A 168 10.74 -4.98 -11.42
C ARG A 168 10.54 -6.49 -11.32
N GLU A 169 11.57 -7.23 -10.92
CA GLU A 169 11.53 -8.70 -10.79
C GLU A 169 12.22 -9.16 -9.51
N GLY A 170 11.78 -10.32 -8.99
CA GLY A 170 12.34 -10.90 -7.77
C GLY A 170 12.13 -10.05 -6.51
N CYS A 171 11.23 -9.10 -6.54
CA CYS A 171 10.97 -8.16 -5.46
C CYS A 171 9.50 -8.15 -5.05
N ILE A 172 9.26 -8.03 -3.74
CA ILE A 172 7.91 -7.98 -3.16
C ILE A 172 7.08 -6.76 -3.63
N ILE A 173 7.74 -5.71 -4.10
CA ILE A 173 7.09 -4.52 -4.66
C ILE A 173 7.03 -4.53 -6.19
N ARG A 174 7.30 -5.66 -6.83
CA ARG A 174 7.14 -5.83 -8.28
C ARG A 174 5.76 -5.34 -8.72
N ALA A 175 5.73 -4.43 -9.70
CA ALA A 175 4.49 -3.84 -10.22
C ALA A 175 4.71 -3.28 -11.64
N GLN A 176 3.68 -3.32 -12.48
CA GLN A 176 3.67 -2.68 -13.79
C GLN A 176 3.96 -1.16 -13.68
N PHE A 177 3.50 -0.54 -12.62
CA PHE A 177 3.68 0.88 -12.35
C PHE A 177 5.16 1.33 -12.33
N LEU A 178 6.11 0.43 -12.04
CA LEU A 178 7.54 0.74 -12.06
C LEU A 178 8.04 1.14 -13.45
N GLN A 179 7.48 0.57 -14.51
CA GLN A 179 7.80 0.98 -15.87
C GLN A 179 7.33 2.41 -16.14
N LYS A 180 6.12 2.77 -15.70
CA LYS A 180 5.62 4.15 -15.83
C LYS A 180 6.53 5.16 -15.10
N ILE A 181 7.06 4.81 -13.92
CA ILE A 181 8.04 5.64 -13.22
C ILE A 181 9.33 5.81 -14.03
N LYS A 182 9.84 4.72 -14.61
CA LYS A 182 11.01 4.77 -15.50
C LYS A 182 10.78 5.73 -16.65
N ASP A 183 9.67 5.56 -17.35
CA ASP A 183 9.31 6.37 -18.52
C ASP A 183 9.18 7.87 -18.16
N ALA A 184 8.57 8.17 -17.00
CA ALA A 184 8.44 9.55 -16.51
C ALA A 184 9.82 10.23 -16.31
N TYR A 185 10.78 9.54 -15.70
CA TYR A 185 12.12 10.08 -15.49
C TYR A 185 12.97 10.08 -16.76
N ASP A 186 12.75 9.15 -17.69
CA ASP A 186 13.43 9.16 -19.00
C ASP A 186 12.95 10.34 -19.86
N ASN A 187 11.65 10.62 -19.83
CA ASN A 187 11.08 11.76 -20.56
C ASN A 187 11.44 13.11 -19.91
N ASN A 188 11.63 13.14 -18.59
CA ASN A 188 12.00 14.34 -17.86
C ASN A 188 12.95 14.02 -16.70
N SER A 189 14.24 14.03 -16.97
CA SER A 189 15.28 13.78 -15.95
C SER A 189 15.29 14.81 -14.81
N GLY A 190 14.71 15.99 -15.03
CA GLY A 190 14.53 17.04 -14.03
C GLY A 190 13.22 16.95 -13.23
N LEU A 191 12.40 15.90 -13.44
CA LEU A 191 11.11 15.74 -12.77
C LEU A 191 11.27 15.79 -11.25
N GLN A 192 10.67 16.79 -10.66
CA GLN A 192 10.84 17.06 -9.23
C GLN A 192 10.00 16.15 -8.33
N ASN A 193 8.85 15.74 -8.81
CA ASN A 193 7.94 14.86 -8.09
C ASN A 193 7.12 14.07 -9.10
N LEU A 194 6.91 12.77 -8.87
CA LEU A 194 6.12 11.92 -9.77
C LEU A 194 4.68 12.42 -9.95
N LEU A 195 4.10 13.11 -8.97
CA LEU A 195 2.77 13.71 -9.08
C LEU A 195 2.70 14.88 -10.08
N LEU A 196 3.82 15.36 -10.60
CA LEU A 196 3.87 16.39 -11.65
C LEU A 196 3.87 15.80 -13.05
N ASP A 197 3.97 14.49 -13.18
CA ASP A 197 3.81 13.79 -14.45
C ASP A 197 2.37 13.30 -14.60
N LEU A 198 1.61 13.98 -15.46
CA LEU A 198 0.18 13.69 -15.65
C LEU A 198 -0.08 12.31 -16.25
N SER A 199 0.89 11.69 -16.92
CA SER A 199 0.75 10.33 -17.46
C SER A 199 0.66 9.26 -16.38
N LEU A 200 1.08 9.58 -15.16
CA LEU A 200 1.00 8.67 -14.00
C LEU A 200 -0.36 8.70 -13.30
N ILE A 201 -1.09 9.81 -13.44
CA ILE A 201 -2.33 10.06 -12.68
C ILE A 201 -3.58 10.08 -13.57
N HIS A 202 -3.42 9.93 -14.86
CA HIS A 202 -4.47 9.76 -15.88
C HIS A 202 -4.30 8.43 -16.58
#